data_6f4f77f0f99b07a84108578f0e856214
#
_entry.id   6f4f77f0f99b07a84108578f0e856214
#
_cell.length_a   1.000
_cell.length_b   1.000
_cell.length_c   1.000
_cell.angle_alpha   90.00
_cell.angle_beta   90.00
_cell.angle_gamma   90.00
#
_symmetry.space_group_name_H-M   'P 1'
#
loop_
_entity.id
_entity.type
_entity.pdbx_description
1 polymer ?
#
loop_
_entity_poly.entity_id
_entity_poly.type
_entity_poly.pdbx_seq_one_letter_code
_entity_poly.pdbx_strand_id
1 'polypeptide(L)'
;MSTVHGVVILAQQRYEAPLIQAIQRHGETLAIVRRCADLAEVIAAGRAGIADLAVIDGADPDLTAEAVDALRSCGVAVVALGSHALRARLVSIGVASVAAPGSPEQVVNSLIAATRNVRVQPAIADEQPPPP
;
A
#
# COMPACT_ATOMS: atom_id res chain seq x y z
N MET A 1 -19.52 2.71 11.31
CA MET A 1 -18.88 3.64 10.42
C MET A 1 -17.76 3.05 9.70
N SER A 2 -17.70 3.20 8.43
CA SER A 2 -16.59 2.65 7.69
C SER A 2 -15.47 3.65 7.61
N THR A 3 -14.26 3.15 7.66
CA THR A 3 -13.07 3.95 7.49
C THR A 3 -12.61 3.83 6.06
N VAL A 4 -12.36 4.96 5.42
CA VAL A 4 -11.82 4.99 4.07
C VAL A 4 -10.31 5.13 4.18
N HIS A 5 -9.60 4.24 3.50
CA HIS A 5 -8.14 4.23 3.55
C HIS A 5 -7.57 4.94 2.32
N GLY A 6 -6.59 5.82 2.54
CA GLY A 6 -5.95 6.54 1.46
C GLY A 6 -4.92 5.69 0.76
N VAL A 7 -5.00 5.63 -0.56
CA VAL A 7 -4.12 4.81 -1.38
C VAL A 7 -3.29 5.71 -2.27
N VAL A 8 -1.96 5.50 -2.28
CA VAL A 8 -1.10 6.13 -3.26
C VAL A 8 -0.65 5.07 -4.25
N ILE A 9 -0.44 5.47 -5.49
CA ILE A 9 -0.12 4.56 -6.57
C ILE A 9 1.17 4.99 -7.25
N LEU A 10 2.09 4.05 -7.39
CA LEU A 10 3.30 4.22 -8.18
C LEU A 10 3.41 2.98 -9.06
N ALA A 11 2.84 3.05 -10.24
CA ALA A 11 2.76 1.92 -11.16
C ALA A 11 3.05 2.36 -12.58
N GLN A 12 3.39 1.38 -13.42
CA GLN A 12 3.60 1.67 -14.83
C GLN A 12 2.30 2.17 -15.44
N GLN A 13 2.44 3.11 -16.36
CA GLN A 13 1.28 3.78 -16.95
C GLN A 13 0.26 2.81 -17.53
N ARG A 14 0.71 1.74 -18.15
CA ARG A 14 -0.21 0.79 -18.79
C ARG A 14 -1.11 0.07 -17.81
N TYR A 15 -0.74 0.04 -16.53
CA TYR A 15 -1.54 -0.63 -15.51
C TYR A 15 -2.39 0.34 -14.69
N GLU A 16 -2.10 1.64 -14.81
CA GLU A 16 -2.74 2.62 -13.94
C GLU A 16 -4.26 2.72 -14.13
N ALA A 17 -4.71 2.88 -15.37
CA ALA A 17 -6.12 3.14 -15.60
C ALA A 17 -7.03 1.98 -15.13
N PRO A 18 -6.73 0.72 -15.47
CA PRO A 18 -7.56 -0.37 -14.98
C PRO A 18 -7.52 -0.49 -13.46
N LEU A 19 -6.35 -0.22 -12.86
CA LEU A 19 -6.20 -0.29 -11.42
C LEU A 19 -7.01 0.79 -10.74
N ILE A 20 -6.95 2.02 -11.25
CA ILE A 20 -7.70 3.13 -10.69
C ILE A 20 -9.20 2.82 -10.75
N GLN A 21 -9.67 2.30 -11.88
CA GLN A 21 -11.07 1.94 -12.01
C GLN A 21 -11.49 0.87 -11.00
N ALA A 22 -10.64 -0.13 -10.82
CA ALA A 22 -10.95 -1.19 -9.85
C ALA A 22 -11.01 -0.65 -8.43
N ILE A 23 -10.07 0.23 -8.07
CA ILE A 23 -10.06 0.82 -6.73
C ILE A 23 -11.29 1.69 -6.53
N GLN A 24 -11.68 2.45 -7.55
CA GLN A 24 -12.83 3.34 -7.44
C GLN A 24 -14.14 2.59 -7.23
N ARG A 25 -14.22 1.35 -7.69
CA ARG A 25 -15.41 0.54 -7.42
C ARG A 25 -15.55 0.18 -5.94
N HIS A 26 -14.51 0.41 -5.15
CA HIS A 26 -14.53 0.13 -3.72
C HIS A 26 -14.39 1.41 -2.92
N GLY A 27 -15.05 2.47 -3.37
CA GLY A 27 -14.95 3.80 -2.76
C GLY A 27 -15.40 3.88 -1.32
N GLU A 28 -16.12 2.87 -0.84
CA GLU A 28 -16.50 2.84 0.57
C GLU A 28 -15.33 2.47 1.47
N THR A 29 -14.31 1.84 0.93
CA THR A 29 -13.17 1.37 1.70
C THR A 29 -11.87 2.03 1.28
N LEU A 30 -11.71 2.33 0.00
CA LEU A 30 -10.45 2.82 -0.56
C LEU A 30 -10.67 4.12 -1.31
N ALA A 31 -9.74 5.05 -1.16
CA ALA A 31 -9.75 6.30 -1.91
C ALA A 31 -8.34 6.59 -2.41
N ILE A 32 -8.20 6.83 -3.71
CA ILE A 32 -6.91 7.19 -4.28
C ILE A 32 -6.64 8.65 -3.92
N VAL A 33 -5.58 8.88 -3.16
CA VAL A 33 -5.25 10.24 -2.75
C VAL A 33 -4.15 10.85 -3.60
N ARG A 34 -3.33 10.03 -4.26
CA ARG A 34 -2.29 10.55 -5.13
C ARG A 34 -1.74 9.46 -6.04
N ARG A 35 -1.41 9.85 -7.27
CA ARG A 35 -0.60 9.04 -8.17
C ARG A 35 0.78 9.64 -8.11
N CYS A 36 1.77 8.82 -7.74
CA CYS A 36 3.12 9.29 -7.48
C CYS A 36 4.02 9.01 -8.67
N ALA A 37 5.02 9.87 -8.86
CA ALA A 37 5.98 9.70 -9.94
C ALA A 37 7.18 8.87 -9.48
N ASP A 38 7.47 8.84 -8.19
CA ASP A 38 8.61 8.10 -7.66
C ASP A 38 8.39 7.73 -6.19
N LEU A 39 9.32 6.96 -5.65
CA LEU A 39 9.24 6.52 -4.26
C LEU A 39 9.31 7.67 -3.26
N ALA A 40 10.03 8.72 -3.61
CA ALA A 40 10.13 9.87 -2.72
C ALA A 40 8.75 10.48 -2.46
N GLU A 41 7.92 10.54 -3.51
CA GLU A 41 6.56 11.06 -3.36
C GLU A 41 5.70 10.12 -2.51
N VAL A 42 5.89 8.81 -2.67
CA VAL A 42 5.15 7.84 -1.86
C VAL A 42 5.48 8.01 -0.39
N ILE A 43 6.77 8.13 -0.08
CA ILE A 43 7.21 8.29 1.30
C ILE A 43 6.72 9.62 1.86
N ALA A 44 6.75 10.68 1.05
CA ALA A 44 6.25 11.98 1.51
C ALA A 44 4.76 11.91 1.86
N ALA A 45 3.98 11.21 1.06
CA ALA A 45 2.55 11.04 1.35
C ALA A 45 2.34 10.27 2.65
N GLY A 46 3.16 9.26 2.88
CA GLY A 46 3.09 8.49 4.13
C GLY A 46 3.42 9.36 5.34
N ARG A 47 4.49 10.13 5.23
CA ARG A 47 4.90 11.01 6.31
C ARG A 47 3.87 12.11 6.58
N ALA A 48 3.19 12.55 5.55
CA ALA A 48 2.14 13.56 5.71
C ALA A 48 0.86 12.98 6.30
N GLY A 49 0.75 11.66 6.40
CA GLY A 49 -0.42 11.01 6.97
C GLY A 49 -1.62 10.97 6.05
N ILE A 50 -1.42 11.23 4.75
CA ILE A 50 -2.56 11.22 3.82
C ILE A 50 -2.81 9.86 3.20
N ALA A 51 -1.90 8.91 3.39
CA ALA A 51 -2.06 7.56 2.85
C ALA A 51 -1.66 6.54 3.89
N ASP A 52 -2.39 5.43 3.92
CA ASP A 52 -2.04 4.29 4.74
C ASP A 52 -1.86 3.02 3.90
N LEU A 53 -2.05 3.12 2.60
CA LEU A 53 -1.81 2.02 1.67
C LEU A 53 -1.04 2.54 0.46
N ALA A 54 -0.15 1.72 -0.07
CA ALA A 54 0.60 2.07 -1.27
C ALA A 54 0.63 0.89 -2.22
N VAL A 55 0.35 1.15 -3.49
CA VAL A 55 0.53 0.16 -4.56
C VAL A 55 1.77 0.59 -5.33
N ILE A 56 2.79 -0.25 -5.34
CA ILE A 56 4.09 0.11 -5.90
C ILE A 56 4.56 -0.94 -6.88
N ASP A 57 5.06 -0.50 -8.03
CA ASP A 57 5.68 -1.38 -9.01
C ASP A 57 6.84 -2.11 -8.37
N GLY A 58 6.76 -3.43 -8.33
CA GLY A 58 7.78 -4.25 -7.68
C GLY A 58 9.12 -4.25 -8.41
N ALA A 59 9.15 -3.81 -9.66
CA ALA A 59 10.39 -3.70 -10.42
C ALA A 59 11.08 -2.35 -10.23
N ASP A 60 10.49 -1.43 -9.48
CA ASP A 60 11.10 -0.14 -9.23
C ASP A 60 12.39 -0.35 -8.44
N PRO A 61 13.53 0.15 -8.94
CA PRO A 61 14.82 -0.09 -8.27
C PRO A 61 14.91 0.62 -6.92
N ASP A 62 14.10 1.63 -6.67
CA ASP A 62 14.12 2.33 -5.41
C ASP A 62 13.29 1.65 -4.34
N LEU A 63 12.55 0.61 -4.70
CA LEU A 63 11.77 -0.15 -3.73
C LEU A 63 12.69 -1.13 -3.02
N THR A 64 13.24 -0.70 -1.92
CA THR A 64 14.21 -1.45 -1.12
C THR A 64 13.61 -1.79 0.23
N ALA A 65 14.30 -2.64 0.98
CA ALA A 65 13.88 -2.95 2.35
C ALA A 65 13.82 -1.70 3.20
N GLU A 66 14.75 -0.76 2.98
CA GLU A 66 14.76 0.49 3.73
C GLU A 66 13.54 1.34 3.40
N ALA A 67 13.17 1.40 2.12
CA ALA A 67 11.99 2.18 1.71
C ALA A 67 10.72 1.58 2.29
N VAL A 68 10.59 0.25 2.25
CA VAL A 68 9.43 -0.42 2.82
C VAL A 68 9.36 -0.19 4.33
N ASP A 69 10.51 -0.25 4.99
CA ASP A 69 10.56 -0.01 6.42
C ASP A 69 10.16 1.42 6.77
N ALA A 70 10.62 2.39 5.99
CA ALA A 70 10.23 3.77 6.19
C ALA A 70 8.72 3.95 6.05
N LEU A 71 8.13 3.32 5.05
CA LEU A 71 6.68 3.40 4.86
C LEU A 71 5.93 2.72 5.99
N ARG A 72 6.41 1.56 6.43
CA ARG A 72 5.77 0.88 7.54
C ARG A 72 5.82 1.72 8.80
N SER A 73 6.92 2.43 9.01
CA SER A 73 7.07 3.30 10.16
C SER A 73 6.08 4.46 10.14
N CYS A 74 5.59 4.82 8.96
CA CYS A 74 4.56 5.86 8.82
C CYS A 74 3.16 5.27 8.84
N GLY A 75 3.02 3.98 9.05
CA GLY A 75 1.71 3.34 9.04
C GLY A 75 1.21 2.97 7.66
N VAL A 76 2.09 2.89 6.65
CA VAL A 76 1.70 2.57 5.29
C VAL A 76 2.03 1.11 4.99
N ALA A 77 1.03 0.37 4.56
CA ALA A 77 1.22 -1.00 4.10
C ALA A 77 1.44 -0.99 2.59
N VAL A 78 2.41 -1.77 2.12
CA VAL A 78 2.79 -1.78 0.72
C VAL A 78 2.28 -3.05 0.04
N VAL A 79 1.54 -2.87 -1.05
CA VAL A 79 1.18 -3.95 -1.95
C VAL A 79 2.04 -3.76 -3.19
N ALA A 80 2.93 -4.70 -3.47
CA ALA A 80 3.82 -4.59 -4.61
C ALA A 80 3.22 -5.30 -5.82
N LEU A 81 3.41 -4.70 -6.99
CA LEU A 81 2.98 -5.31 -8.23
C LEU A 81 4.15 -6.09 -8.80
N GLY A 82 3.99 -7.38 -8.98
CA GLY A 82 5.09 -8.17 -9.49
C GLY A 82 4.67 -9.53 -9.98
N SER A 83 5.52 -10.09 -10.83
CA SER A 83 5.33 -11.45 -11.31
C SER A 83 5.71 -12.44 -10.21
N HIS A 84 5.38 -13.69 -10.48
CA HIS A 84 5.77 -14.76 -9.57
C HIS A 84 7.29 -14.78 -9.35
N ALA A 85 8.06 -14.43 -10.38
CA ALA A 85 9.51 -14.43 -10.27
C ALA A 85 10.04 -13.41 -9.26
N LEU A 86 9.33 -12.31 -9.05
CA LEU A 86 9.75 -11.27 -8.12
C LEU A 86 9.23 -11.49 -6.71
N ARG A 87 8.31 -12.42 -6.54
CA ARG A 87 7.59 -12.55 -5.27
C ARG A 87 8.51 -12.78 -4.08
N ALA A 88 9.46 -13.72 -4.19
CA ALA A 88 10.32 -14.03 -3.07
C ALA A 88 11.14 -12.83 -2.64
N ARG A 89 11.67 -12.09 -3.62
CA ARG A 89 12.44 -10.90 -3.31
C ARG A 89 11.59 -9.84 -2.63
N LEU A 90 10.39 -9.60 -3.17
CA LEU A 90 9.51 -8.58 -2.63
C LEU A 90 9.05 -8.92 -1.22
N VAL A 91 8.72 -10.18 -0.98
CA VAL A 91 8.36 -10.61 0.36
C VAL A 91 9.53 -10.41 1.31
N SER A 92 10.76 -10.70 0.85
CA SER A 92 11.93 -10.58 1.71
C SER A 92 12.23 -9.14 2.13
N ILE A 93 11.83 -8.15 1.34
CA ILE A 93 12.03 -6.76 1.72
C ILE A 93 10.88 -6.20 2.55
N GLY A 94 9.87 -7.00 2.82
CA GLY A 94 8.85 -6.65 3.82
C GLY A 94 7.54 -6.12 3.29
N VAL A 95 7.25 -6.26 1.98
CA VAL A 95 5.94 -5.79 1.48
C VAL A 95 4.82 -6.64 2.10
N ALA A 96 3.66 -6.05 2.25
CA ALA A 96 2.52 -6.74 2.85
C ALA A 96 2.02 -7.86 1.95
N SER A 97 2.01 -7.64 0.65
CA SER A 97 1.62 -8.69 -0.30
C SER A 97 2.10 -8.32 -1.70
N VAL A 98 2.07 -9.31 -2.58
CA VAL A 98 2.47 -9.16 -3.97
C VAL A 98 1.27 -9.55 -4.84
N ALA A 99 0.92 -8.70 -5.79
CA ALA A 99 -0.20 -8.94 -6.68
C ALA A 99 0.25 -8.80 -8.12
N ALA A 100 -0.39 -9.55 -9.02
CA ALA A 100 -0.05 -9.48 -10.43
C ALA A 100 -0.53 -8.13 -11.00
N PRO A 101 0.34 -7.41 -11.73
CA PRO A 101 -0.02 -6.09 -12.23
C PRO A 101 -1.16 -6.10 -13.24
N GLY A 102 -1.34 -7.21 -13.95
CA GLY A 102 -2.42 -7.34 -14.91
C GLY A 102 -3.74 -7.80 -14.31
N SER A 103 -3.84 -7.91 -13.00
CA SER A 103 -5.05 -8.37 -12.32
C SER A 103 -5.51 -7.31 -11.31
N PRO A 104 -6.21 -6.27 -11.76
CA PRO A 104 -6.62 -5.19 -10.86
C PRO A 104 -7.45 -5.64 -9.68
N GLU A 105 -8.31 -6.64 -9.88
CA GLU A 105 -9.13 -7.14 -8.77
C GLU A 105 -8.30 -7.83 -7.71
N GLN A 106 -7.23 -8.51 -8.11
CA GLN A 106 -6.34 -9.12 -7.15
C GLN A 106 -5.63 -8.04 -6.33
N VAL A 107 -5.24 -6.93 -6.98
CA VAL A 107 -4.62 -5.81 -6.29
C VAL A 107 -5.59 -5.24 -5.26
N VAL A 108 -6.84 -5.04 -5.64
CA VAL A 108 -7.85 -4.50 -4.73
C VAL A 108 -8.05 -5.44 -3.55
N ASN A 109 -8.13 -6.75 -3.80
CA ASN A 109 -8.29 -7.70 -2.71
C ASN A 109 -7.11 -7.65 -1.74
N SER A 110 -5.90 -7.48 -2.27
CA SER A 110 -4.70 -7.34 -1.44
C SER A 110 -4.74 -6.06 -0.62
N LEU A 111 -5.21 -4.97 -1.21
CA LEU A 111 -5.35 -3.71 -0.48
C LEU A 111 -6.36 -3.83 0.65
N ILE A 112 -7.50 -4.43 0.37
CA ILE A 112 -8.52 -4.60 1.39
C ILE A 112 -8.02 -5.49 2.54
N ALA A 113 -7.31 -6.56 2.20
CA ALA A 113 -6.73 -7.41 3.22
C ALA A 113 -5.70 -6.64 4.06
N ALA A 114 -4.92 -5.75 3.43
CA ALA A 114 -3.92 -4.98 4.14
C ALA A 114 -4.54 -3.95 5.09
N THR A 115 -5.77 -3.52 4.85
CA THR A 115 -6.42 -2.55 5.75
C THR A 115 -6.58 -3.11 7.15
N ARG A 116 -6.71 -4.41 7.28
CA ARG A 116 -6.84 -5.01 8.59
C ARG A 116 -5.59 -4.83 9.42
N ASN A 117 -4.43 -4.95 8.79
CA ASN A 117 -3.17 -4.78 9.51
C ASN A 117 -2.94 -3.33 9.89
N VAL A 118 -3.29 -2.42 9.02
CA VAL A 118 -3.14 -1.00 9.30
C VAL A 118 -4.01 -0.60 10.48
N ARG A 119 -5.23 -1.12 10.54
CA ARG A 119 -6.13 -0.76 11.62
C ARG A 119 -5.72 -1.33 12.97
N VAL A 120 -5.18 -2.54 12.94
CA VAL A 120 -4.84 -3.21 14.18
C VAL A 120 -3.71 -2.52 14.91
N GLN A 121 -2.69 -2.08 14.20
CA GLN A 121 -1.54 -1.48 14.84
C GLN A 121 -1.86 -0.20 15.59
N PRO A 122 -2.54 0.77 14.98
CA PRO A 122 -2.87 1.99 15.72
C PRO A 122 -3.79 1.71 16.91
N ALA A 123 -4.71 0.80 16.75
CA ALA A 123 -5.64 0.48 17.85
C ALA A 123 -4.89 -0.08 19.04
N ILE A 124 -3.94 -0.96 18.79
CA ILE A 124 -3.15 -1.54 19.87
C ILE A 124 -2.34 -0.48 20.57
N ALA A 125 -1.73 0.41 19.80
CA ALA A 125 -0.93 1.46 20.40
C ALA A 125 -1.77 2.37 21.26
N ASP A 126 -2.98 2.66 20.81
CA ASP A 126 -3.82 3.55 21.57
C ASP A 126 -4.30 2.93 22.85
N GLU A 127 -4.44 1.64 22.84
CA GLU A 127 -4.97 1.00 23.98
C GLU A 127 -4.02 0.70 25.03
N GLN A 128 -2.81 1.12 24.87
CA GLN A 128 -1.88 0.86 25.74
C GLN A 128 -2.16 1.42 26.90
N PRO A 129 -2.50 1.17 27.77
CA PRO A 129 -2.90 1.77 28.79
C PRO A 129 -2.42 1.79 29.85
N PRO A 130 -2.34 1.85 30.39
CA PRO A 130 -2.13 1.88 31.25
C PRO A 130 -2.19 1.78 32.27
N PRO A 131 -2.23 1.79 32.86
CA PRO A 131 -2.20 1.68 33.75
C PRO A 131 -2.30 1.51 34.77
N PRO A 132 -2.34 1.37 35.44
CA PRO A 132 -2.49 1.13 36.53
C PRO A 132 -2.65 1.61 37.41
#